data_dcbb78015bc1a361343c4f24ea158c8a
#
_entry.id   dcbb78015bc1a361343c4f24ea158c8a
#
_cell.length_a   1.000
_cell.length_b   1.000
_cell.length_c   1.000
_cell.angle_alpha   90.00
_cell.angle_beta   90.00
_cell.angle_gamma   90.00
#
_symmetry.space_group_name_H-M   'P 1'
#
loop_
_entity.id
_entity.type
_entity.pdbx_description
1 polymer ?
#
loop_
_entity_poly.entity_id
_entity_poly.type
_entity_poly.pdbx_seq_one_letter_code
_entity_poly.pdbx_strand_id
1 'polypeptide(L)'
;MLVFLFKSWKLAAIGMLPNLVACMAILGIMGLANIPLDLMTITIAAITVGIAVDNCIHYIYRFKENYQITNSYKETVSICNHTVGRAIKNTSLTIIVGFSILVFSNFWPTIYFGIFTALAMLIALVGSLTLLPILIIKTKVFT
;
A
#
# COMPACT_ATOMS: atom_id res chain seq x y z
N MET A 1 1.88 0.13 -16.26
CA MET A 1 0.63 0.79 -15.88
C MET A 1 0.89 2.14 -15.20
N LEU A 2 1.55 2.22 -14.04
CA LEU A 2 1.83 3.49 -13.32
C LEU A 2 2.55 4.54 -14.16
N VAL A 3 3.58 4.16 -14.91
CA VAL A 3 4.35 5.07 -15.79
C VAL A 3 3.45 5.66 -16.88
N PHE A 4 2.55 4.85 -17.43
CA PHE A 4 1.61 5.29 -18.46
C PHE A 4 0.56 6.26 -17.89
N LEU A 5 0.08 5.99 -16.67
CA LEU A 5 -0.93 6.80 -15.99
C LEU A 5 -0.39 8.19 -15.59
N PHE A 6 0.81 8.23 -15.03
CA PHE A 6 1.40 9.47 -14.51
C PHE A 6 2.31 10.19 -15.50
N LYS A 7 2.63 9.59 -16.65
CA LYS A 7 3.59 10.11 -17.65
C LYS A 7 4.92 10.55 -17.04
N SER A 8 5.29 9.97 -15.88
CA SER A 8 6.49 10.30 -15.12
C SER A 8 7.06 9.06 -14.45
N TRP A 9 8.31 8.70 -14.80
CA TRP A 9 9.04 7.62 -14.17
C TRP A 9 9.27 7.85 -12.66
N LYS A 10 9.49 9.11 -12.27
CA LYS A 10 9.71 9.49 -10.87
C LYS A 10 8.48 9.21 -10.01
N LEU A 11 7.29 9.58 -10.46
CA LEU A 11 6.03 9.32 -9.75
C LEU A 11 5.73 7.83 -9.67
N ALA A 12 5.98 7.08 -10.73
CA ALA A 12 5.80 5.64 -10.72
C ALA A 12 6.73 4.95 -9.71
N ALA A 13 8.01 5.33 -9.66
CA ALA A 13 8.97 4.80 -8.69
C ALA A 13 8.56 5.12 -7.24
N ILE A 14 8.14 6.36 -6.97
CA ILE A 14 7.66 6.80 -5.64
C ILE A 14 6.45 5.98 -5.20
N GLY A 15 5.48 5.75 -6.10
CA GLY A 15 4.29 4.96 -5.79
C GLY A 15 4.57 3.47 -5.59
N MET A 16 5.61 2.91 -6.23
CA MET A 16 5.98 1.50 -6.06
C MET A 16 6.81 1.22 -4.80
N LEU A 17 7.56 2.19 -4.31
CA LEU A 17 8.52 1.99 -3.21
C LEU A 17 7.85 1.50 -1.90
N PRO A 18 6.74 2.08 -1.41
CA PRO A 18 6.05 1.57 -0.23
C PRO A 18 5.55 0.13 -0.40
N ASN A 19 5.12 -0.22 -1.62
CA ASN A 19 4.59 -1.53 -1.94
C ASN A 19 5.68 -2.60 -1.96
N LEU A 20 6.85 -2.27 -2.52
CA LEU A 20 8.01 -3.14 -2.48
C LEU A 20 8.48 -3.40 -1.05
N VAL A 21 8.50 -2.36 -0.21
CA VAL A 21 8.86 -2.50 1.21
C VAL A 21 7.87 -3.42 1.93
N ALA A 22 6.57 -3.25 1.72
CA ALA A 22 5.56 -4.13 2.33
C ALA A 22 5.71 -5.59 1.87
N CYS A 23 5.91 -5.81 0.57
CA CYS A 23 6.10 -7.15 0.01
C CYS A 23 7.37 -7.83 0.56
N MET A 24 8.50 -7.12 0.57
CA MET A 24 9.76 -7.63 1.12
C MET A 24 9.68 -7.91 2.62
N ALA A 25 8.98 -7.06 3.37
CA ALA A 25 8.77 -7.28 4.80
C ALA A 25 8.00 -8.59 5.07
N ILE A 26 6.93 -8.84 4.33
CA ILE A 26 6.12 -10.06 4.49
C ILE A 26 6.90 -11.31 4.07
N LEU A 27 7.56 -11.29 2.91
CA LEU A 27 8.37 -12.42 2.47
C LEU A 27 9.53 -12.68 3.45
N GLY A 28 10.13 -11.62 4.00
CA GLY A 28 11.15 -11.72 5.03
C GLY A 28 10.63 -12.37 6.33
N ILE A 29 9.48 -11.95 6.83
CA ILE A 29 8.85 -12.53 8.02
C ILE A 29 8.52 -14.02 7.78
N MET A 30 7.97 -14.37 6.61
CA MET A 30 7.67 -15.75 6.25
C MET A 30 8.92 -16.60 6.17
N GLY A 31 10.02 -16.07 5.59
CA GLY A 31 11.31 -16.75 5.55
C GLY A 31 11.89 -17.02 6.96
N LEU A 32 11.81 -16.02 7.85
CA LEU A 32 12.23 -16.18 9.26
C LEU A 32 11.37 -17.18 10.03
N ALA A 33 10.10 -17.28 9.70
CA ALA A 33 9.17 -18.24 10.31
C ALA A 33 9.28 -19.65 9.71
N ASN A 34 10.20 -19.89 8.76
CA ASN A 34 10.36 -21.14 8.02
C ASN A 34 9.05 -21.63 7.35
N ILE A 35 8.23 -20.69 6.88
CA ILE A 35 6.99 -21.01 6.18
C ILE A 35 7.33 -21.24 4.70
N PRO A 36 7.01 -22.42 4.13
CA PRO A 36 7.33 -22.71 2.75
C PRO A 36 6.55 -21.79 1.80
N LEU A 37 7.20 -21.41 0.71
CA LEU A 37 6.55 -20.66 -0.38
C LEU A 37 5.72 -21.65 -1.21
N ASP A 38 4.45 -21.71 -0.93
CA ASP A 38 3.45 -22.43 -1.69
C ASP A 38 2.57 -21.49 -2.53
N LEU A 39 1.61 -22.06 -3.25
CA LEU A 39 0.69 -21.28 -4.09
C LEU A 39 -0.09 -20.24 -3.30
N MET A 40 -0.49 -20.56 -2.05
CA MET A 40 -1.22 -19.64 -1.18
C MET A 40 -0.34 -18.46 -0.76
N THR A 41 0.89 -18.73 -0.38
CA THR A 41 1.82 -17.69 0.11
C THR A 41 2.28 -16.76 -1.01
N ILE A 42 2.48 -17.25 -2.23
CA ILE A 42 2.76 -16.42 -3.41
C ILE A 42 1.58 -15.49 -3.71
N THR A 43 0.35 -15.97 -3.53
CA THR A 43 -0.87 -15.18 -3.73
C THR A 43 -0.97 -14.01 -2.75
N ILE A 44 -0.45 -14.13 -1.53
CA ILE A 44 -0.38 -13.03 -0.55
C ILE A 44 0.37 -11.82 -1.13
N ALA A 45 1.55 -12.07 -1.70
CA ALA A 45 2.36 -11.03 -2.31
C ALA A 45 1.63 -10.36 -3.49
N ALA A 46 0.98 -11.15 -4.34
CA ALA A 46 0.23 -10.64 -5.50
C ALA A 46 -0.95 -9.74 -5.07
N ILE A 47 -1.75 -10.18 -4.10
CA ILE A 47 -2.89 -9.42 -3.57
C ILE A 47 -2.39 -8.12 -2.90
N THR A 48 -1.36 -8.22 -2.06
CA THR A 48 -0.81 -7.07 -1.35
C THR A 48 -0.32 -6.01 -2.32
N VAL A 49 0.47 -6.40 -3.32
CA VAL A 49 0.97 -5.47 -4.34
C VAL A 49 -0.19 -4.84 -5.12
N GLY A 50 -1.18 -5.64 -5.52
CA GLY A 50 -2.33 -5.14 -6.29
C GLY A 50 -3.09 -4.03 -5.55
N ILE A 51 -3.51 -4.29 -4.32
CA ILE A 51 -4.29 -3.34 -3.52
C ILE A 51 -3.44 -2.14 -3.08
N ALA A 52 -2.19 -2.36 -2.72
CA ALA A 52 -1.31 -1.27 -2.30
C ALA A 52 -0.95 -0.34 -3.47
N VAL A 53 -0.78 -0.85 -4.69
CA VAL A 53 -0.60 -0.04 -5.91
C VAL A 53 -1.84 0.82 -6.17
N ASP A 54 -3.04 0.25 -6.03
CA ASP A 54 -4.29 0.98 -6.21
C ASP A 54 -4.41 2.16 -5.22
N ASN A 55 -4.13 1.93 -3.95
CA ASN A 55 -4.09 2.97 -2.93
C ASN A 55 -3.10 4.10 -3.27
N CYS A 56 -1.91 3.76 -3.79
CA CYS A 56 -0.92 4.74 -4.21
C CYS A 56 -1.38 5.56 -5.41
N ILE A 57 -2.05 4.93 -6.39
CA ILE A 57 -2.60 5.60 -7.56
C ILE A 57 -3.63 6.66 -7.12
N HIS A 58 -4.58 6.26 -6.28
CA HIS A 58 -5.61 7.17 -5.76
C HIS A 58 -5.00 8.33 -4.98
N TYR A 59 -4.00 8.07 -4.13
CA TYR A 59 -3.33 9.11 -3.36
C TYR A 59 -2.58 10.11 -4.26
N ILE A 60 -1.77 9.63 -5.20
CA ILE A 60 -0.98 10.47 -6.11
C ILE A 60 -1.90 11.30 -7.04
N TYR A 61 -2.98 10.70 -7.54
CA TYR A 61 -3.94 11.39 -8.40
C TYR A 61 -4.58 12.57 -7.67
N ARG A 62 -5.09 12.34 -6.46
CA ARG A 62 -5.69 13.40 -5.64
C ARG A 62 -4.67 14.42 -5.18
N PHE A 63 -3.45 14.00 -4.90
CA PHE A 63 -2.37 14.93 -4.59
C PHE A 63 -2.12 15.89 -5.74
N LYS A 64 -2.03 15.38 -6.96
CA LYS A 64 -1.83 16.19 -8.16
C LYS A 64 -2.96 17.21 -8.36
N GLU A 65 -4.21 16.80 -8.19
CA GLU A 65 -5.40 17.66 -8.32
C GLU A 65 -5.38 18.79 -7.28
N ASN A 66 -5.17 18.46 -6.02
CA ASN A 66 -5.14 19.46 -4.95
C ASN A 66 -3.92 20.38 -5.01
N TYR A 67 -2.78 19.89 -5.48
CA TYR A 67 -1.57 20.69 -5.62
C TYR A 67 -1.74 21.81 -6.66
N GLN A 68 -2.51 21.60 -7.72
CA GLN A 68 -2.82 22.63 -8.70
C GLN A 68 -3.61 23.81 -8.11
N ILE A 69 -4.33 23.58 -7.01
CA ILE A 69 -5.15 24.60 -6.34
C ILE A 69 -4.37 25.31 -5.24
N THR A 70 -3.65 24.55 -4.41
CA THR A 70 -2.99 25.08 -3.20
C THR A 70 -1.58 25.62 -3.45
N ASN A 71 -0.89 25.15 -4.50
CA ASN A 71 0.53 25.44 -4.78
C ASN A 71 1.48 25.23 -3.59
N SER A 72 1.05 24.48 -2.56
CA SER A 72 1.79 24.20 -1.33
C SER A 72 1.82 22.71 -1.02
N TYR A 73 3.02 22.10 -0.96
CA TYR A 73 3.17 20.67 -0.67
C TYR A 73 2.61 20.27 0.70
N LYS A 74 2.86 21.09 1.74
CA LYS A 74 2.42 20.78 3.11
C LYS A 74 0.90 20.83 3.24
N GLU A 75 0.28 21.83 2.66
CA GLU A 75 -1.17 21.99 2.69
C GLU A 75 -1.87 20.89 1.89
N THR A 76 -1.34 20.58 0.71
CA THR A 76 -1.85 19.48 -0.12
C THR A 76 -1.79 18.14 0.59
N VAL A 77 -0.69 17.82 1.28
CA VAL A 77 -0.58 16.57 2.07
C VAL A 77 -1.63 16.53 3.17
N SER A 78 -1.84 17.64 3.89
CA SER A 78 -2.86 17.71 4.93
C SER A 78 -4.26 17.42 4.38
N ILE A 79 -4.64 18.05 3.27
CA ILE A 79 -5.92 17.82 2.61
C ILE A 79 -6.05 16.37 2.13
N CYS A 80 -5.01 15.84 1.48
CA CYS A 80 -5.03 14.45 0.99
C CYS A 80 -5.14 13.43 2.12
N ASN A 81 -4.45 13.64 3.25
CA ASN A 81 -4.55 12.73 4.39
C ASN A 81 -5.95 12.76 5.02
N HIS A 82 -6.60 13.91 5.07
CA HIS A 82 -7.96 14.03 5.60
C HIS A 82 -9.04 13.49 4.66
N THR A 83 -8.82 13.50 3.36
CA THR A 83 -9.79 13.01 2.35
C THR A 83 -9.48 11.58 1.95
N VAL A 84 -8.51 11.41 1.06
CA VAL A 84 -8.13 10.10 0.48
C VAL A 84 -7.48 9.19 1.51
N GLY A 85 -6.65 9.73 2.40
CA GLY A 85 -6.03 8.96 3.48
C GLY A 85 -7.05 8.30 4.40
N ARG A 86 -8.16 8.98 4.69
CA ARG A 86 -9.29 8.40 5.45
C ARG A 86 -9.98 7.29 4.68
N ALA A 87 -10.20 7.46 3.38
CA ALA A 87 -10.78 6.43 2.53
C ALA A 87 -9.89 5.18 2.46
N ILE A 88 -8.59 5.36 2.18
CA ILE A 88 -7.59 4.28 2.15
C ILE A 88 -7.55 3.54 3.48
N LYS A 89 -7.55 4.27 4.61
CA LYS A 89 -7.58 3.67 5.95
C LYS A 89 -8.81 2.79 6.15
N ASN A 90 -9.99 3.28 5.81
CA ASN A 90 -11.24 2.53 5.98
C ASN A 90 -11.27 1.28 5.10
N THR A 91 -10.87 1.40 3.83
CA THR A 91 -10.80 0.26 2.90
C THR A 91 -9.79 -0.79 3.39
N SER A 92 -8.60 -0.37 3.78
CA SER A 92 -7.57 -1.29 4.28
C SER A 92 -8.02 -1.97 5.58
N LEU A 93 -8.69 -1.24 6.49
CA LEU A 93 -9.23 -1.82 7.72
C LEU A 93 -10.29 -2.88 7.43
N THR A 94 -11.20 -2.63 6.49
CA THR A 94 -12.20 -3.60 6.06
C THR A 94 -11.56 -4.87 5.51
N ILE A 95 -10.50 -4.73 4.70
CA ILE A 95 -9.77 -5.86 4.13
C ILE A 95 -9.05 -6.65 5.24
N ILE A 96 -8.38 -5.96 6.18
CA ILE A 96 -7.70 -6.59 7.32
C ILE A 96 -8.70 -7.41 8.14
N VAL A 97 -9.85 -6.85 8.48
CA VAL A 97 -10.92 -7.57 9.20
C VAL A 97 -11.42 -8.77 8.40
N GLY A 98 -11.66 -8.59 7.09
CA GLY A 98 -12.11 -9.68 6.21
C GLY A 98 -11.13 -10.86 6.17
N PHE A 99 -9.84 -10.60 5.99
CA PHE A 99 -8.82 -11.66 6.00
C PHE A 99 -8.58 -12.25 7.39
N SER A 100 -8.76 -11.47 8.46
CA SER A 100 -8.65 -11.97 9.84
C SER A 100 -9.68 -13.04 10.17
N ILE A 101 -10.84 -13.05 9.50
CA ILE A 101 -11.85 -14.09 9.68
C ILE A 101 -11.33 -15.47 9.24
N LEU A 102 -10.41 -15.53 8.27
CA LEU A 102 -9.82 -16.78 7.82
C LEU A 102 -8.99 -17.50 8.89
N VAL A 103 -8.59 -16.80 9.94
CA VAL A 103 -7.88 -17.38 11.08
C VAL A 103 -8.73 -18.44 11.82
N PHE A 104 -10.06 -18.34 11.73
CA PHE A 104 -10.98 -19.32 12.31
C PHE A 104 -11.18 -20.56 11.43
N SER A 105 -10.47 -20.67 10.31
CA SER A 105 -10.51 -21.86 9.46
C SER A 105 -9.87 -23.06 10.14
N ASN A 106 -10.32 -24.27 9.81
CA ASN A 106 -9.68 -25.52 10.24
C ASN A 106 -8.55 -25.98 9.32
N PHE A 107 -8.22 -25.21 8.29
CA PHE A 107 -7.20 -25.54 7.31
C PHE A 107 -5.97 -24.64 7.45
N TRP A 108 -4.83 -25.20 7.82
CA TRP A 108 -3.59 -24.47 8.12
C TRP A 108 -3.15 -23.48 7.03
N PRO A 109 -3.13 -23.84 5.73
CA PRO A 109 -2.74 -22.88 4.70
C PRO A 109 -3.65 -21.65 4.65
N THR A 110 -4.95 -21.82 4.89
CA THR A 110 -5.92 -20.70 4.94
C THR A 110 -5.67 -19.79 6.14
N ILE A 111 -5.29 -20.36 7.29
CA ILE A 111 -4.94 -19.58 8.48
C ILE A 111 -3.72 -18.71 8.19
N TYR A 112 -2.64 -19.29 7.66
CA TYR A 112 -1.45 -18.53 7.25
C TYR A 112 -1.78 -17.45 6.23
N PHE A 113 -2.55 -17.80 5.23
CA PHE A 113 -3.00 -16.85 4.22
C PHE A 113 -3.73 -15.65 4.84
N GLY A 114 -4.66 -15.89 5.76
CA GLY A 114 -5.41 -14.83 6.46
C GLY A 114 -4.51 -13.93 7.29
N ILE A 115 -3.65 -14.51 8.13
CA ILE A 115 -2.76 -13.76 9.02
C ILE A 115 -1.78 -12.90 8.23
N PHE A 116 -1.07 -13.51 7.27
CA PHE A 116 -0.04 -12.80 6.52
C PHE A 116 -0.62 -11.77 5.57
N THR A 117 -1.79 -12.00 4.97
CA THR A 117 -2.46 -10.99 4.14
C THR A 117 -2.92 -9.80 5.00
N ALA A 118 -3.51 -10.05 6.17
CA ALA A 118 -3.90 -8.98 7.08
C ALA A 118 -2.68 -8.14 7.54
N LEU A 119 -1.58 -8.82 7.90
CA LEU A 119 -0.33 -8.17 8.30
C LEU A 119 0.29 -7.37 7.14
N ALA A 120 0.32 -7.95 5.93
CA ALA A 120 0.80 -7.30 4.72
C ALA A 120 0.03 -6.00 4.42
N MET A 121 -1.29 -6.06 4.52
CA MET A 121 -2.15 -4.91 4.32
C MET A 121 -1.93 -3.81 5.36
N LEU A 122 -1.66 -4.19 6.61
CA LEU A 122 -1.34 -3.23 7.66
C LEU A 122 -0.02 -2.52 7.37
N ILE A 123 1.03 -3.25 6.99
CA ILE A 123 2.32 -2.67 6.61
C ILE A 123 2.18 -1.77 5.38
N ALA A 124 1.43 -2.21 4.37
CA ALA A 124 1.17 -1.43 3.15
C ALA A 124 0.39 -0.15 3.45
N LEU A 125 -0.60 -0.19 4.36
CA LEU A 125 -1.34 0.98 4.82
C LEU A 125 -0.43 2.01 5.49
N VAL A 126 0.39 1.57 6.43
CA VAL A 126 1.36 2.45 7.10
C VAL A 126 2.34 3.02 6.09
N GLY A 127 2.86 2.21 5.18
CA GLY A 127 3.76 2.64 4.11
C GLY A 127 3.12 3.68 3.19
N SER A 128 1.89 3.46 2.74
CA SER A 128 1.20 4.39 1.83
C SER A 128 0.85 5.72 2.49
N LEU A 129 0.52 5.74 3.78
CA LEU A 129 0.16 6.97 4.50
C LEU A 129 1.36 7.74 5.08
N THR A 130 2.53 7.09 5.22
CA THR A 130 3.73 7.72 5.77
C THR A 130 4.83 7.93 4.73
N LEU A 131 5.30 6.85 4.08
CA LEU A 131 6.39 6.93 3.12
C LEU A 131 6.02 7.71 1.86
N LEU A 132 4.81 7.53 1.35
CA LEU A 132 4.40 8.14 0.09
C LEU A 132 4.33 9.67 0.17
N PRO A 133 3.67 10.32 1.17
CA PRO A 133 3.70 11.77 1.28
C PRO A 133 5.11 12.33 1.55
N ILE A 134 5.93 11.64 2.35
CA ILE A 134 7.31 12.05 2.61
C ILE A 134 8.14 12.04 1.32
N LEU A 135 8.01 11.00 0.50
CA LEU A 135 8.70 10.87 -0.78
C LEU A 135 8.25 11.96 -1.77
N ILE A 136 6.97 12.27 -1.84
CA ILE A 136 6.44 13.33 -2.70
C ILE A 136 7.01 14.70 -2.30
N ILE A 137 7.04 15.01 -0.99
CA ILE A 137 7.60 16.28 -0.49
C ILE A 137 9.10 16.36 -0.78
N LYS A 138 9.85 15.27 -0.54
CA LYS A 138 11.31 15.26 -0.70
C LYS A 138 11.75 15.37 -2.16
N THR A 139 11.01 14.75 -3.06
CA THR A 139 11.37 14.71 -4.50
C THR A 139 10.84 15.89 -5.30
N LYS A 140 9.92 16.70 -4.74
CA LYS A 140 9.31 17.88 -5.37
C LYS A 140 8.91 17.65 -6.85
N VAL A 141 8.27 16.52 -7.13
CA VAL A 141 8.03 16.04 -8.52
C VAL A 141 7.02 16.90 -9.29
N PHE A 142 6.26 17.72 -8.62
CA PHE A 142 5.23 18.59 -9.22
C PHE A 142 5.68 20.05 -9.45
N THR A 143 6.97 20.31 -9.27
CA THR A 143 7.55 21.65 -9.55
C THR A 143 8.00 21.76 -10.98
#